data_47478d3c8b77892c3cba079c9f135d50
#
_entry.id   47478d3c8b77892c3cba079c9f135d50
#
_cell.length_a   1.000
_cell.length_b   1.000
_cell.length_c   1.000
_cell.angle_alpha   90.00
_cell.angle_beta   90.00
_cell.angle_gamma   90.00
#
_symmetry.space_group_name_H-M   'P 1'
#
loop_
_entity.id
_entity.type
_entity.pdbx_description
1 polymer ?
#
loop_
_entity_poly.entity_id
_entity_poly.type
_entity_poly.pdbx_seq_one_letter_code
_entity_poly.pdbx_strand_id
1 'polypeptide(L)'
;EPGSKAVAIKNVTANEPFFQGHFPGNHVMPGVIIVEAMAQTGAFALLSLETNQGKIAYFGGIKKMRFRKKVLPGDTLRLETTIIKLKGSLGIGHAIAFVDDVIVAEGELTFAIG
;
A
#
# COMPACT_ATOMS: atom_id res chain seq x y z
N GLU A 1 -17.69 1.87 -5.16
CA GLU A 1 -17.65 2.59 -6.43
C GLU A 1 -16.22 3.02 -6.74
N PRO A 2 -15.88 3.15 -8.02
CA PRO A 2 -14.58 3.72 -8.37
C PRO A 2 -14.44 5.11 -7.76
N GLY A 3 -13.28 5.40 -7.21
CA GLY A 3 -13.05 6.65 -6.51
C GLY A 3 -13.04 6.50 -5.00
N SER A 4 -13.43 5.34 -4.47
CA SER A 4 -13.28 5.09 -3.05
C SER A 4 -11.81 5.14 -2.68
N LYS A 5 -11.52 5.77 -1.55
CA LYS A 5 -10.16 6.01 -1.13
C LYS A 5 -9.98 5.62 0.33
N ALA A 6 -8.86 4.99 0.64
CA ALA A 6 -8.46 4.73 2.00
C ALA A 6 -7.12 5.37 2.27
N VAL A 7 -6.94 5.86 3.48
CA VAL A 7 -5.70 6.47 3.94
C VAL A 7 -5.28 5.75 5.22
N ALA A 8 -4.02 5.36 5.29
CA ALA A 8 -3.46 4.70 6.46
C ALA A 8 -2.14 5.37 6.83
N ILE A 9 -1.81 5.30 8.10
CA ILE A 9 -0.57 5.86 8.63
C ILE A 9 0.24 4.72 9.25
N LYS A 10 1.52 4.65 8.91
CA LYS A 10 2.43 3.68 9.50
C LYS A 10 3.69 4.39 9.96
N ASN A 11 3.99 4.27 11.25
CA ASN A 11 5.24 4.77 11.80
C ASN A 11 6.32 3.71 11.59
N VAL A 12 7.45 4.12 11.06
CA VAL A 12 8.57 3.22 10.79
C VAL A 12 9.56 3.32 11.93
N THR A 13 9.86 2.19 12.58
CA THR A 13 10.80 2.16 13.70
C THR A 13 11.94 1.20 13.40
N ALA A 14 13.09 1.44 14.04
CA ALA A 14 14.27 0.59 13.86
C ALA A 14 14.08 -0.79 14.51
N ASN A 15 13.08 -0.95 15.37
CA ASN A 15 12.82 -2.22 16.08
C ASN A 15 12.01 -3.20 15.23
N GLU A 16 11.55 -2.82 14.05
CA GLU A 16 10.81 -3.73 13.20
C GLU A 16 11.73 -4.83 12.70
N PRO A 17 11.27 -6.10 12.70
CA PRO A 17 12.15 -7.24 12.39
C PRO A 17 12.85 -7.17 11.05
N PHE A 18 12.21 -6.58 10.03
CA PHE A 18 12.82 -6.53 8.69
C PHE A 18 14.09 -5.68 8.65
N PHE A 19 14.31 -4.76 9.60
CA PHE A 19 15.52 -3.98 9.62
C PHE A 19 16.72 -4.76 10.13
N GLN A 20 16.50 -5.83 10.88
CA GLN A 20 17.60 -6.61 11.45
C GLN A 20 18.34 -7.41 10.39
N GLY A 21 17.66 -7.82 9.33
CA GLY A 21 18.26 -8.63 8.27
C GLY A 21 18.50 -7.88 6.98
N HIS A 22 18.05 -6.63 6.87
CA HIS A 22 18.12 -5.85 5.64
C HIS A 22 19.01 -4.64 5.84
N PHE A 23 20.20 -4.71 5.25
CA PHE A 23 21.24 -3.69 5.37
C PHE A 23 21.62 -3.39 6.83
N PRO A 24 22.27 -4.34 7.54
CA PRO A 24 22.71 -4.08 8.91
C PRO A 24 23.52 -2.78 8.97
N GLY A 25 23.18 -1.91 9.93
CA GLY A 25 23.84 -0.62 10.07
C GLY A 25 23.33 0.46 9.13
N ASN A 26 22.46 0.10 8.19
CA ASN A 26 21.87 1.07 7.25
C ASN A 26 20.42 0.68 7.04
N HIS A 27 19.58 1.06 7.98
CA HIS A 27 18.20 0.60 8.05
C HIS A 27 17.35 1.30 6.98
N VAL A 28 16.95 0.57 5.95
CA VAL A 28 16.06 1.07 4.91
C VAL A 28 14.87 0.11 4.81
N MET A 29 13.68 0.68 4.79
CA MET A 29 12.46 -0.14 4.67
C MET A 29 12.43 -0.80 3.29
N PRO A 30 12.34 -2.14 3.22
CA PRO A 30 12.26 -2.82 1.93
C PRO A 30 11.04 -2.40 1.13
N GLY A 31 11.21 -2.27 -0.18
CA GLY A 31 10.10 -1.89 -1.06
C GLY A 31 8.93 -2.85 -0.99
N VAL A 32 9.18 -4.14 -0.81
CA VAL A 32 8.12 -5.14 -0.72
C VAL A 32 7.22 -4.89 0.50
N ILE A 33 7.78 -4.38 1.60
CA ILE A 33 6.99 -4.05 2.79
C ILE A 33 6.10 -2.84 2.52
N ILE A 34 6.59 -1.86 1.76
CA ILE A 34 5.78 -0.70 1.36
C ILE A 34 4.61 -1.16 0.49
N VAL A 35 4.86 -2.05 -0.46
CA VAL A 35 3.81 -2.60 -1.33
C VAL A 35 2.78 -3.37 -0.51
N GLU A 36 3.22 -4.14 0.48
CA GLU A 36 2.30 -4.87 1.35
C GLU A 36 1.39 -3.91 2.11
N ALA A 37 1.94 -2.82 2.65
CA ALA A 37 1.15 -1.82 3.35
C ALA A 37 0.14 -1.14 2.41
N MET A 38 0.56 -0.85 1.18
CA MET A 38 -0.33 -0.30 0.15
C MET A 38 -1.46 -1.27 -0.17
N ALA A 39 -1.13 -2.57 -0.28
CA ALA A 39 -2.11 -3.60 -0.59
C ALA A 39 -3.16 -3.71 0.52
N GLN A 40 -2.74 -3.65 1.79
CA GLN A 40 -3.66 -3.68 2.92
C GLN A 40 -4.59 -2.47 2.88
N THR A 41 -4.06 -1.29 2.58
CA THR A 41 -4.86 -0.07 2.47
C THR A 41 -5.87 -0.18 1.34
N GLY A 42 -5.45 -0.72 0.20
CA GLY A 42 -6.33 -0.92 -0.95
C GLY A 42 -7.42 -1.95 -0.68
N ALA A 43 -7.07 -3.04 0.00
CA ALA A 43 -8.05 -4.04 0.38
C ALA A 43 -9.12 -3.43 1.31
N PHE A 44 -8.68 -2.60 2.26
CA PHE A 44 -9.63 -1.91 3.13
C PHE A 44 -10.57 -1.01 2.34
N ALA A 45 -10.03 -0.26 1.36
CA ALA A 45 -10.86 0.60 0.51
C ALA A 45 -11.91 -0.21 -0.26
N LEU A 46 -11.51 -1.36 -0.83
CA LEU A 46 -12.42 -2.22 -1.58
C LEU A 46 -13.50 -2.81 -0.69
N LEU A 47 -13.11 -3.32 0.47
CA LEU A 47 -14.04 -4.01 1.37
C LEU A 47 -14.96 -3.05 2.09
N SER A 48 -14.65 -1.74 2.10
CA SER A 48 -15.54 -0.74 2.67
C SER A 48 -16.71 -0.41 1.73
N LEU A 49 -16.64 -0.83 0.46
CA LEU A 49 -17.76 -0.64 -0.46
C LEU A 49 -18.90 -1.56 -0.07
N GLU A 50 -20.13 -1.02 -0.15
CA GLU A 50 -21.32 -1.76 0.26
C GLU A 50 -21.49 -3.06 -0.50
N THR A 51 -21.17 -3.03 -1.79
CA THR A 51 -21.31 -4.21 -2.66
C THR A 51 -20.33 -5.32 -2.31
N ASN A 52 -19.30 -5.02 -1.52
CA ASN A 52 -18.24 -5.98 -1.20
C ASN A 52 -18.32 -6.49 0.25
N GLN A 53 -19.37 -6.15 0.97
CA GLN A 53 -19.50 -6.62 2.34
C GLN A 53 -19.54 -8.14 2.40
N GLY A 54 -18.82 -8.71 3.35
CA GLY A 54 -18.75 -10.16 3.50
C GLY A 54 -17.81 -10.85 2.53
N LYS A 55 -17.17 -10.10 1.66
CA LYS A 55 -16.21 -10.65 0.69
C LYS A 55 -14.78 -10.52 1.20
N ILE A 56 -13.88 -11.19 0.53
CA ILE A 56 -12.44 -11.14 0.83
C ILE A 56 -11.74 -10.54 -0.38
N ALA A 57 -10.80 -9.63 -0.13
CA ALA A 57 -9.98 -9.06 -1.19
C ALA A 57 -8.61 -9.73 -1.15
N TYR A 58 -8.19 -10.27 -2.29
CA TYR A 58 -6.88 -10.88 -2.46
C TYR A 58 -6.01 -9.98 -3.31
N PHE A 59 -4.79 -9.74 -2.86
CA PHE A 59 -3.83 -8.98 -3.64
C PHE A 59 -3.39 -9.82 -4.84
N GLY A 60 -3.59 -9.29 -6.05
CA GLY A 60 -3.34 -10.06 -7.28
C GLY A 60 -2.08 -9.65 -8.03
N GLY A 61 -1.61 -8.43 -7.87
CA GLY A 61 -0.42 -8.01 -8.58
C GLY A 61 -0.17 -6.51 -8.52
N ILE A 62 0.97 -6.10 -9.06
CA ILE A 62 1.38 -4.70 -9.13
C ILE A 62 1.76 -4.35 -10.56
N LYS A 63 1.49 -3.09 -10.93
CA LYS A 63 1.90 -2.54 -12.21
C LYS A 63 2.49 -1.15 -11.99
N LYS A 64 3.51 -0.82 -12.75
CA LYS A 64 4.07 0.54 -12.79
C LYS A 64 4.49 1.04 -11.42
N MET A 65 4.92 0.12 -10.53
CA MET A 65 5.37 0.52 -9.21
C MET A 65 6.72 1.19 -9.31
N ARG A 66 6.84 2.37 -8.71
CA ARG A 66 8.08 3.14 -8.70
C ARG A 66 8.41 3.51 -7.26
N PHE A 67 9.65 3.26 -6.87
CA PHE A 67 10.20 3.64 -5.57
C PHE A 67 11.12 4.83 -5.81
N ARG A 68 10.73 5.98 -5.30
CA ARG A 68 11.43 7.24 -5.60
C ARG A 68 12.41 7.66 -4.53
N LYS A 69 12.15 7.27 -3.28
CA LYS A 69 13.01 7.64 -2.15
C LYS A 69 13.03 6.53 -1.12
N LYS A 70 14.09 6.51 -0.33
CA LYS A 70 14.22 5.54 0.77
C LYS A 70 13.30 5.92 1.92
N VAL A 71 12.82 4.91 2.62
CA VAL A 71 12.04 5.08 3.84
C VAL A 71 12.89 4.56 5.00
N LEU A 72 13.08 5.39 6.01
CA LEU A 72 14.00 5.13 7.10
C LEU A 72 13.26 5.08 8.44
N PRO A 73 13.87 4.47 9.47
CA PRO A 73 13.32 4.56 10.82
C PRO A 73 13.13 6.01 11.23
N GLY A 74 12.02 6.30 11.88
CA GLY A 74 11.64 7.66 12.23
C GLY A 74 10.69 8.32 11.25
N ASP A 75 10.61 7.79 10.02
CA ASP A 75 9.66 8.29 9.04
C ASP A 75 8.25 7.85 9.39
N THR A 76 7.29 8.67 9.02
CA THR A 76 5.87 8.31 9.08
C THR A 76 5.36 8.19 7.66
N LEU A 77 4.91 6.99 7.29
CA LEU A 77 4.32 6.74 5.98
C LEU A 77 2.84 7.09 6.02
N ARG A 78 2.42 7.89 5.07
CA ARG A 78 1.00 8.05 4.77
C ARG A 78 0.73 7.30 3.47
N LEU A 79 -0.18 6.36 3.53
CA LEU A 79 -0.52 5.48 2.41
C LEU A 79 -1.90 5.84 1.94
N GLU A 80 -2.04 6.15 0.65
CA GLU A 80 -3.33 6.48 0.05
C GLU A 80 -3.56 5.57 -1.13
N THR A 81 -4.68 4.85 -1.11
CA THR A 81 -5.07 4.01 -2.23
C THR A 81 -6.47 4.39 -2.67
N THR A 82 -6.59 4.74 -3.94
CA THR A 82 -7.86 5.10 -4.55
C THR A 82 -8.26 4.02 -5.54
N ILE A 83 -9.48 3.52 -5.42
CA ILE A 83 -9.98 2.51 -6.36
C ILE A 83 -10.35 3.22 -7.65
N ILE A 84 -9.64 2.92 -8.73
CA ILE A 84 -9.83 3.60 -10.00
C ILE A 84 -10.65 2.77 -10.97
N LYS A 85 -10.79 1.46 -10.73
CA LYS A 85 -11.58 0.59 -11.59
C LYS A 85 -12.10 -0.57 -10.79
N LEU A 86 -13.38 -0.89 -11.01
CA LEU A 86 -14.02 -2.04 -10.37
C LEU A 86 -14.85 -2.72 -11.44
N LYS A 87 -14.47 -3.95 -11.80
CA LYS A 87 -15.14 -4.68 -12.87
C LYS A 87 -15.32 -6.13 -12.42
N GLY A 88 -16.57 -6.50 -12.13
CA GLY A 88 -16.84 -7.84 -11.60
C GLY A 88 -16.11 -8.08 -10.31
N SER A 89 -15.30 -9.13 -10.28
CA SER A 89 -14.49 -9.47 -9.10
C SER A 89 -13.08 -8.90 -9.15
N LEU A 90 -12.81 -7.98 -10.10
CA LEU A 90 -11.50 -7.37 -10.25
C LEU A 90 -11.54 -5.92 -9.80
N GLY A 91 -10.61 -5.54 -8.93
CA GLY A 91 -10.44 -4.16 -8.51
C GLY A 91 -9.04 -3.67 -8.81
N ILE A 92 -8.93 -2.43 -9.27
CA ILE A 92 -7.63 -1.80 -9.53
C ILE A 92 -7.56 -0.53 -8.71
N GLY A 93 -6.49 -0.38 -7.93
CA GLY A 93 -6.24 0.78 -7.11
C GLY A 93 -4.96 1.49 -7.51
N HIS A 94 -4.97 2.81 -7.40
CA HIS A 94 -3.78 3.63 -7.52
C HIS A 94 -3.28 3.92 -6.10
N ALA A 95 -2.08 3.49 -5.81
CA ALA A 95 -1.51 3.57 -4.46
C ALA A 95 -0.33 4.52 -4.44
N ILE A 96 -0.29 5.37 -3.43
CA ILE A 96 0.80 6.33 -3.22
C ILE A 96 1.23 6.26 -1.77
N ALA A 97 2.54 6.26 -1.55
CA ALA A 97 3.11 6.39 -0.21
C ALA A 97 3.87 7.70 -0.11
N PHE A 98 3.65 8.42 0.99
CA PHE A 98 4.27 9.72 1.25
C PHE A 98 5.05 9.70 2.55
N VAL A 99 6.15 10.45 2.58
CA VAL A 99 6.83 10.86 3.82
C VAL A 99 6.95 12.37 3.74
N ASP A 100 6.40 13.08 4.74
CA ASP A 100 6.42 14.55 4.78
C ASP A 100 5.88 15.18 3.51
N ASP A 101 4.76 14.63 2.99
CA ASP A 101 4.10 15.09 1.77
C ASP A 101 4.93 14.92 0.49
N VAL A 102 6.02 14.16 0.57
CA VAL A 102 6.84 13.82 -0.59
C VAL A 102 6.53 12.38 -0.99
N ILE A 103 6.27 12.15 -2.28
CA ILE A 103 5.99 10.80 -2.76
C ILE A 103 7.27 9.97 -2.69
N VAL A 104 7.20 8.84 -1.97
CA VAL A 104 8.33 7.91 -1.87
C VAL A 104 8.09 6.67 -2.73
N ALA A 105 6.83 6.32 -3.00
CA ALA A 105 6.49 5.20 -3.88
C ALA A 105 5.08 5.42 -4.45
N GLU A 106 4.84 4.94 -5.67
CA GLU A 106 3.50 4.94 -6.25
C GLU A 106 3.38 3.88 -7.34
N GLY A 107 2.18 3.42 -7.56
CA GLY A 107 1.90 2.43 -8.59
C GLY A 107 0.46 1.97 -8.57
N GLU A 108 0.17 0.97 -9.39
CA GLU A 108 -1.15 0.36 -9.46
C GLU A 108 -1.13 -1.02 -8.82
N LEU A 109 -2.17 -1.32 -8.07
CA LEU A 109 -2.36 -2.62 -7.44
C LEU A 109 -3.64 -3.24 -7.99
N THR A 110 -3.60 -4.55 -8.21
CA THR A 110 -4.74 -5.32 -8.68
C THR A 110 -5.18 -6.26 -7.58
N PHE A 111 -6.48 -6.34 -7.37
CA PHE A 111 -7.08 -7.21 -6.35
C PHE A 111 -8.16 -8.08 -6.96
N ALA A 112 -8.28 -9.31 -6.47
CA ALA A 112 -9.42 -10.17 -6.74
C ALA A 112 -10.34 -10.14 -5.53
N ILE A 113 -11.65 -10.08 -5.75
CA ILE A 113 -12.64 -9.98 -4.69
C ILE A 113 -13.53 -11.22 -4.75
N GLY A 114 -13.68 -11.89 -3.65
CA GLY A 114 -14.52 -13.09 -3.63
C GLY A 114 -15.09 -13.48 -2.28
#